data_d0aa588f15b6cf2480c52ac766e65941
#
_entry.id   d0aa588f15b6cf2480c52ac766e65941
#
_cell.length_a   1.000
_cell.length_b   1.000
_cell.length_c   1.000
_cell.angle_alpha   90.00
_cell.angle_beta   90.00
_cell.angle_gamma   90.00
#
_symmetry.space_group_name_H-M   'P 1'
#
loop_
_entity.id
_entity.type
_entity.pdbx_description
1 polymer ?
#
loop_
_entity_poly.entity_id
_entity_poly.type
_entity_poly.pdbx_seq_one_letter_code
_entity_poly.pdbx_strand_id
1 'polypeptide(L)'
;MALTVQAILQEHFEAFAQTHPLAPYQRTAAEALRDCRTAALGGHWRSCPEGHVHTPHYNSCHHRSCSLCAALARERWLDAWKTRLLDCPHSHCTLTTPQELIPLWRYNKKSFADLLFHAATDTLRELLADAEYLGALPGLLAGLHTWGQQEQIHIHLHVLITWGGLNAEGQWVEPKRRCLLPRKVLMAKFRGKFLADLRKALDKGQLVLPPDRSLAQTQSLLNRLGRVAWNVKIFDPYKHGRGVATYLARYLKGGPLSNGRLVDCRDGVVRFWYCDNRDQDETEGRGRRKILSLPVATFLARLLEHVPPPGLQTVRPYGLYASSKRPQRAVARAQLGQAAEPVERPKLSWQELCQRLGLEIPQACPVCGAPLVVHGRFPRGRFSRHDHPSPPPLPPRDEEPEPLAQPPPRQAA
;
A
#
# COMPACT_ATOMS: atom_id res chain seq x y z
N MET A 1 23.57 13.34 -4.11
CA MET A 1 22.55 12.27 -4.16
C MET A 1 21.18 12.87 -3.87
N ALA A 2 20.12 12.36 -4.49
CA ALA A 2 18.76 12.80 -4.18
C ALA A 2 18.39 12.41 -2.73
N LEU A 3 17.69 13.29 -2.02
CA LEU A 3 17.23 13.03 -0.66
C LEU A 3 16.25 11.85 -0.63
N THR A 4 16.38 10.98 0.37
CA THR A 4 15.50 9.82 0.56
C THR A 4 14.95 9.77 1.99
N VAL A 5 13.80 9.09 2.16
CA VAL A 5 13.28 8.79 3.50
C VAL A 5 14.30 8.00 4.32
N GLN A 6 15.07 7.12 3.67
CA GLN A 6 16.13 6.37 4.32
C GLN A 6 17.22 7.28 4.89
N ALA A 7 17.71 8.25 4.10
CA ALA A 7 18.73 9.18 4.57
C ALA A 7 18.26 9.98 5.80
N ILE A 8 17.02 10.45 5.79
CA ILE A 8 16.42 11.14 6.95
C ILE A 8 16.37 10.22 8.18
N LEU A 9 15.98 8.94 8.00
CA LEU A 9 15.99 7.97 9.11
C LEU A 9 17.41 7.65 9.58
N GLN A 10 18.38 7.55 8.68
CA GLN A 10 19.79 7.30 9.06
C GLN A 10 20.36 8.39 9.93
N GLU A 11 20.03 9.63 9.64
CA GLU A 11 20.55 10.79 10.35
C GLU A 11 19.80 11.09 11.66
N HIS A 12 18.48 10.95 11.67
CA HIS A 12 17.66 11.52 12.74
C HIS A 12 16.89 10.50 13.59
N PHE A 13 16.81 9.20 13.19
CA PHE A 13 15.94 8.24 13.87
C PHE A 13 16.34 7.97 15.31
N GLU A 14 17.63 7.86 15.62
CA GLU A 14 18.07 7.53 16.98
C GLU A 14 17.69 8.63 17.99
N ALA A 15 17.96 9.89 17.66
CA ALA A 15 17.56 11.02 18.48
C ALA A 15 16.04 11.13 18.62
N PHE A 16 15.29 10.89 17.52
CA PHE A 16 13.84 10.86 17.55
C PHE A 16 13.30 9.76 18.49
N ALA A 17 13.84 8.54 18.40
CA ALA A 17 13.36 7.39 19.16
C ALA A 17 13.65 7.47 20.66
N GLN A 18 14.60 8.32 21.09
CA GLN A 18 14.87 8.61 22.51
C GLN A 18 13.77 9.46 23.15
N THR A 19 13.14 10.34 22.37
CA THR A 19 12.17 11.32 22.86
C THR A 19 10.72 11.01 22.50
N HIS A 20 10.50 10.07 21.57
CA HIS A 20 9.17 9.72 21.08
C HIS A 20 8.89 8.24 21.29
N PRO A 21 7.90 7.88 22.13
CA PRO A 21 7.52 6.49 22.35
C PRO A 21 6.97 5.89 21.05
N LEU A 22 7.52 4.76 20.66
CA LEU A 22 7.13 4.01 19.47
C LEU A 22 6.61 2.63 19.84
N ALA A 23 5.54 2.19 19.20
CA ALA A 23 5.14 0.79 19.28
C ALA A 23 6.25 -0.11 18.69
N PRO A 24 6.43 -1.34 19.19
CA PRO A 24 7.49 -2.25 18.72
C PRO A 24 7.53 -2.41 17.20
N TYR A 25 6.36 -2.56 16.55
CA TYR A 25 6.27 -2.72 15.11
C TYR A 25 6.68 -1.44 14.33
N GLN A 26 6.47 -0.26 14.90
CA GLN A 26 6.91 1.01 14.30
C GLN A 26 8.43 1.16 14.37
N ARG A 27 9.02 0.80 15.51
CA ARG A 27 10.48 0.78 15.69
C ARG A 27 11.12 -0.21 14.72
N THR A 28 10.63 -1.45 14.66
CA THR A 28 11.11 -2.46 13.70
C THR A 28 11.01 -1.98 12.25
N ALA A 29 9.92 -1.29 11.90
CA ALA A 29 9.76 -0.73 10.56
C ALA A 29 10.80 0.37 10.30
N ALA A 30 10.98 1.32 11.22
CA ALA A 30 11.95 2.41 11.08
C ALA A 30 13.37 1.88 10.91
N GLU A 31 13.78 0.93 11.74
CA GLU A 31 15.09 0.25 11.65
C GLU A 31 15.25 -0.48 10.31
N ALA A 32 14.23 -1.21 9.87
CA ALA A 32 14.26 -1.89 8.58
C ALA A 32 14.40 -0.91 7.40
N LEU A 33 13.71 0.24 7.45
CA LEU A 33 13.80 1.26 6.42
C LEU A 33 15.18 1.96 6.44
N ARG A 34 15.69 2.28 7.64
CA ARG A 34 16.99 2.90 7.87
C ARG A 34 18.12 2.04 7.32
N ASP A 35 18.06 0.74 7.58
CA ASP A 35 19.14 -0.21 7.28
C ASP A 35 18.96 -0.90 5.90
N CYS A 36 17.92 -0.57 5.15
CA CYS A 36 17.63 -1.18 3.85
C CYS A 36 18.78 -0.99 2.87
N ARG A 37 19.27 -2.09 2.29
CA ARG A 37 20.40 -2.10 1.35
C ARG A 37 21.68 -1.47 1.93
N THR A 38 21.97 -1.77 3.19
CA THR A 38 23.24 -1.48 3.85
C THR A 38 23.90 -2.76 4.34
N ALA A 39 25.16 -2.70 4.78
CA ALA A 39 25.90 -3.83 5.31
C ALA A 39 25.21 -4.49 6.52
N ALA A 40 24.42 -3.73 7.30
CA ALA A 40 23.68 -4.24 8.45
C ALA A 40 22.67 -5.36 8.08
N LEU A 41 22.12 -5.35 6.87
CA LEU A 41 21.22 -6.41 6.40
C LEU A 41 21.96 -7.59 5.74
N GLY A 42 23.28 -7.58 5.75
CA GLY A 42 24.09 -8.57 5.06
C GLY A 42 24.02 -8.42 3.54
N GLY A 43 24.62 -9.38 2.83
CA GLY A 43 24.70 -9.31 1.38
C GLY A 43 25.60 -10.38 0.78
N HIS A 44 26.06 -10.12 -0.43
CA HIS A 44 27.00 -10.93 -1.17
C HIS A 44 27.87 -10.04 -2.06
N TRP A 45 28.98 -10.59 -2.53
CA TRP A 45 29.86 -9.93 -3.47
C TRP A 45 29.53 -10.32 -4.91
N ARG A 46 29.65 -9.36 -5.80
CA ARG A 46 29.73 -9.58 -7.25
C ARG A 46 31.08 -9.11 -7.73
N SER A 47 31.82 -9.99 -8.34
CA SER A 47 33.19 -9.71 -8.74
C SER A 47 33.44 -10.14 -10.19
N CYS A 48 34.30 -9.38 -10.86
CA CYS A 48 34.83 -9.79 -12.15
C CYS A 48 35.81 -10.93 -11.96
N PRO A 49 35.73 -12.04 -12.72
CA PRO A 49 36.70 -13.14 -12.67
C PRO A 49 38.16 -12.67 -12.90
N GLU A 50 38.33 -11.59 -13.69
CA GLU A 50 39.61 -10.98 -14.00
C GLU A 50 40.06 -9.93 -12.96
N GLY A 51 39.31 -9.78 -11.86
CA GLY A 51 39.69 -8.88 -10.77
C GLY A 51 39.43 -7.39 -10.99
N HIS A 52 38.80 -6.97 -12.10
CA HIS A 52 38.61 -5.56 -12.42
C HIS A 52 37.62 -4.85 -11.48
N VAL A 53 36.60 -5.55 -10.99
CA VAL A 53 35.53 -4.96 -10.17
C VAL A 53 35.13 -5.91 -9.06
N HIS A 54 34.99 -5.36 -7.85
CA HIS A 54 34.42 -6.03 -6.68
C HIS A 54 33.35 -5.12 -6.07
N THR A 55 32.09 -5.52 -6.13
CA THR A 55 30.97 -4.70 -5.65
C THR A 55 30.12 -5.45 -4.64
N PRO A 56 29.91 -4.91 -3.42
CA PRO A 56 28.98 -5.50 -2.47
C PRO A 56 27.54 -5.25 -2.92
N HIS A 57 26.72 -6.28 -2.87
CA HIS A 57 25.27 -6.21 -3.04
C HIS A 57 24.58 -6.48 -1.72
N TYR A 58 24.03 -5.45 -1.12
CA TYR A 58 23.35 -5.53 0.17
C TYR A 58 21.90 -5.99 0.05
N ASN A 59 21.45 -6.75 1.02
CA ASN A 59 20.10 -7.28 1.07
C ASN A 59 19.06 -6.18 1.28
N SER A 60 17.89 -6.39 0.71
CA SER A 60 16.71 -5.54 0.91
C SER A 60 16.00 -5.86 2.21
N CYS A 61 15.38 -4.87 2.87
CA CYS A 61 14.63 -5.08 4.09
C CYS A 61 13.27 -5.78 3.87
N HIS A 62 12.75 -5.78 2.66
CA HIS A 62 11.44 -6.30 2.27
C HIS A 62 10.26 -5.74 3.07
N HIS A 63 10.45 -4.68 3.87
CA HIS A 63 9.38 -4.09 4.63
C HIS A 63 8.37 -3.37 3.72
N ARG A 64 7.07 -3.57 3.97
CA ARG A 64 5.99 -3.04 3.12
C ARG A 64 5.96 -1.50 3.02
N SER A 65 6.44 -0.80 4.04
CA SER A 65 6.51 0.67 4.07
C SER A 65 7.81 1.23 3.50
N CYS A 66 8.75 0.39 3.08
CA CYS A 66 10.02 0.84 2.53
C CYS A 66 9.84 1.36 1.10
N SER A 67 10.19 2.62 0.86
CA SER A 67 10.10 3.26 -0.47
C SER A 67 10.98 2.58 -1.53
N LEU A 68 12.10 1.95 -1.12
CA LEU A 68 13.00 1.21 -2.02
C LEU A 68 12.47 -0.17 -2.38
N CYS A 69 11.84 -0.89 -1.41
CA CYS A 69 11.32 -2.25 -1.61
C CYS A 69 9.90 -2.27 -2.16
N ALA A 70 9.10 -1.23 -1.88
CA ALA A 70 7.68 -1.18 -2.23
C ALA A 70 7.44 -1.23 -3.75
N ALA A 71 8.35 -0.69 -4.56
CA ALA A 71 8.21 -0.68 -6.01
C ALA A 71 8.11 -2.10 -6.59
N LEU A 72 9.03 -2.99 -6.21
CA LEU A 72 9.05 -4.39 -6.66
C LEU A 72 7.84 -5.18 -6.16
N ALA A 73 7.49 -5.00 -4.86
CA ALA A 73 6.32 -5.66 -4.28
C ALA A 73 5.03 -5.18 -4.94
N ARG A 74 4.95 -3.91 -5.33
CA ARG A 74 3.83 -3.32 -6.05
C ARG A 74 3.68 -3.90 -7.46
N GLU A 75 4.77 -4.01 -8.23
CA GLU A 75 4.72 -4.60 -9.59
C GLU A 75 4.25 -6.06 -9.56
N ARG A 76 4.79 -6.88 -8.65
CA ARG A 76 4.34 -8.27 -8.48
C ARG A 76 2.86 -8.36 -8.11
N TRP A 77 2.42 -7.50 -7.19
CA TRP A 77 1.02 -7.44 -6.79
C TRP A 77 0.12 -7.02 -7.96
N LEU A 78 0.56 -6.02 -8.73
CA LEU A 78 -0.16 -5.52 -9.89
C LEU A 78 -0.30 -6.59 -10.98
N ASP A 79 0.76 -7.33 -11.27
CA ASP A 79 0.70 -8.42 -12.26
C ASP A 79 -0.25 -9.53 -11.81
N ALA A 80 -0.24 -9.90 -10.52
CA ALA A 80 -1.18 -10.86 -9.97
C ALA A 80 -2.63 -10.37 -10.06
N TRP A 81 -2.88 -9.07 -9.91
CA TRP A 81 -4.23 -8.50 -10.02
C TRP A 81 -4.67 -8.28 -11.46
N LYS A 82 -3.77 -7.98 -12.41
CA LYS A 82 -4.10 -7.88 -13.84
C LYS A 82 -4.76 -9.15 -14.40
N THR A 83 -4.41 -10.32 -13.85
CA THR A 83 -5.03 -11.59 -14.22
C THR A 83 -6.38 -11.82 -13.54
N ARG A 84 -6.64 -11.20 -12.39
CA ARG A 84 -7.88 -11.36 -11.62
C ARG A 84 -8.97 -10.38 -12.02
N LEU A 85 -8.60 -9.19 -12.45
CA LEU A 85 -9.56 -8.16 -12.84
C LEU A 85 -10.37 -8.62 -14.06
N LEU A 86 -11.66 -8.30 -14.04
CA LEU A 86 -12.52 -8.38 -15.21
C LEU A 86 -12.17 -7.23 -16.16
N ASP A 87 -12.15 -7.51 -17.45
CA ASP A 87 -11.93 -6.48 -18.48
C ASP A 87 -13.26 -5.81 -18.80
N CYS A 88 -13.67 -4.95 -17.91
CA CYS A 88 -14.86 -4.12 -17.98
C CYS A 88 -14.55 -2.76 -17.39
N PRO A 89 -15.40 -1.73 -17.61
CA PRO A 89 -15.24 -0.46 -16.91
C PRO A 89 -15.32 -0.64 -15.39
N HIS A 90 -14.66 0.24 -14.65
CA HIS A 90 -14.69 0.24 -13.18
C HIS A 90 -14.91 1.65 -12.67
N SER A 91 -15.73 1.80 -11.65
CA SER A 91 -15.82 3.02 -10.86
C SER A 91 -14.86 2.99 -9.68
N HIS A 92 -14.45 4.15 -9.28
CA HIS A 92 -13.69 4.36 -8.04
C HIS A 92 -14.58 5.06 -7.02
N CYS A 93 -14.60 4.54 -5.80
CA CYS A 93 -15.30 5.15 -4.68
C CYS A 93 -14.34 5.45 -3.54
N THR A 94 -14.52 6.60 -2.87
CA THR A 94 -13.80 6.93 -1.63
C THR A 94 -14.79 7.12 -0.49
N LEU A 95 -14.51 6.48 0.64
CA LEU A 95 -15.32 6.58 1.86
C LEU A 95 -14.40 7.03 2.99
N THR A 96 -14.60 8.25 3.48
CA THR A 96 -13.72 8.90 4.46
C THR A 96 -14.40 8.98 5.81
N THR A 97 -13.66 8.65 6.88
CA THR A 97 -14.12 8.81 8.25
C THR A 97 -13.84 10.23 8.76
N PRO A 98 -14.66 10.78 9.67
CA PRO A 98 -14.39 12.05 10.33
C PRO A 98 -13.08 12.04 11.14
N GLN A 99 -12.41 13.19 11.18
CA GLN A 99 -11.14 13.35 11.88
C GLN A 99 -11.28 13.13 13.41
N GLU A 100 -12.44 13.39 13.95
CA GLU A 100 -12.76 13.19 15.38
C GLU A 100 -12.66 11.74 15.83
N LEU A 101 -12.66 10.78 14.89
CA LEU A 101 -12.46 9.35 15.15
C LEU A 101 -10.97 8.95 15.18
N ILE A 102 -10.04 9.85 14.85
CA ILE A 102 -8.59 9.55 14.86
C ILE A 102 -8.11 9.05 16.23
N PRO A 103 -8.50 9.65 17.38
CA PRO A 103 -8.10 9.11 18.68
C PRO A 103 -8.53 7.65 18.86
N LEU A 104 -9.76 7.29 18.51
CA LEU A 104 -10.23 5.90 18.58
C LEU A 104 -9.47 4.98 17.64
N TRP A 105 -9.13 5.43 16.43
CA TRP A 105 -8.28 4.70 15.50
C TRP A 105 -6.90 4.37 16.08
N ARG A 106 -6.23 5.31 16.72
CA ARG A 106 -4.88 5.14 17.24
C ARG A 106 -4.75 3.95 18.19
N TYR A 107 -5.74 3.75 19.03
CA TYR A 107 -5.78 2.65 20.02
C TYR A 107 -6.34 1.35 19.44
N ASN A 108 -7.00 1.38 18.26
CA ASN A 108 -7.78 0.26 17.73
C ASN A 108 -7.52 -0.01 16.25
N LYS A 109 -6.31 0.20 15.74
CA LYS A 109 -6.03 0.22 14.29
C LYS A 109 -6.60 -1.01 13.55
N LYS A 110 -6.45 -2.22 14.11
CA LYS A 110 -6.95 -3.45 13.47
C LYS A 110 -8.48 -3.55 13.55
N SER A 111 -9.05 -3.48 14.73
CA SER A 111 -10.49 -3.60 14.92
C SER A 111 -11.27 -2.48 14.22
N PHE A 112 -10.77 -1.25 14.27
CA PHE A 112 -11.36 -0.13 13.56
C PHE A 112 -11.31 -0.33 12.03
N ALA A 113 -10.19 -0.82 11.49
CA ALA A 113 -10.09 -1.13 10.07
C ALA A 113 -11.07 -2.24 9.66
N ASP A 114 -11.20 -3.30 10.47
CA ASP A 114 -12.12 -4.40 10.20
C ASP A 114 -13.56 -3.91 10.15
N LEU A 115 -13.99 -3.09 11.13
CA LEU A 115 -15.32 -2.47 11.14
C LEU A 115 -15.52 -1.52 9.95
N LEU A 116 -14.50 -0.75 9.58
CA LEU A 116 -14.55 0.17 8.45
C LEU A 116 -14.72 -0.58 7.11
N PHE A 117 -13.93 -1.63 6.89
CA PHE A 117 -14.07 -2.49 5.72
C PHE A 117 -15.45 -3.16 5.67
N HIS A 118 -15.91 -3.70 6.81
CA HIS A 118 -17.23 -4.32 6.92
C HIS A 118 -18.33 -3.33 6.53
N ALA A 119 -18.44 -2.22 7.22
CA ALA A 119 -19.48 -1.22 6.97
C ALA A 119 -19.48 -0.70 5.53
N ALA A 120 -18.30 -0.41 4.97
CA ALA A 120 -18.18 0.10 3.61
C ALA A 120 -18.60 -0.93 2.56
N THR A 121 -18.07 -2.15 2.66
CA THR A 121 -18.33 -3.18 1.63
C THR A 121 -19.72 -3.79 1.77
N ASP A 122 -20.26 -3.88 2.97
CA ASP A 122 -21.64 -4.31 3.19
C ASP A 122 -22.64 -3.27 2.66
N THR A 123 -22.36 -1.98 2.87
CA THR A 123 -23.16 -0.90 2.26
C THR A 123 -23.15 -0.97 0.74
N LEU A 124 -21.97 -1.12 0.14
CA LEU A 124 -21.86 -1.20 -1.33
C LEU A 124 -22.56 -2.43 -1.88
N ARG A 125 -22.41 -3.59 -1.24
CA ARG A 125 -23.03 -4.84 -1.68
C ARG A 125 -24.55 -4.78 -1.57
N GLU A 126 -25.09 -4.25 -0.48
CA GLU A 126 -26.53 -4.12 -0.28
C GLU A 126 -27.16 -3.17 -1.30
N LEU A 127 -26.55 -1.99 -1.51
CA LEU A 127 -27.07 -1.04 -2.49
C LEU A 127 -26.95 -1.56 -3.93
N LEU A 128 -25.84 -2.25 -4.27
CA LEU A 128 -25.65 -2.75 -5.64
C LEU A 128 -26.45 -4.04 -5.92
N ALA A 129 -26.90 -4.75 -4.89
CA ALA A 129 -27.84 -5.86 -5.04
C ALA A 129 -29.27 -5.38 -5.32
N ASP A 130 -29.60 -4.12 -4.98
CA ASP A 130 -30.90 -3.53 -5.25
C ASP A 130 -31.08 -3.29 -6.76
N ALA A 131 -32.22 -3.77 -7.30
CA ALA A 131 -32.60 -3.65 -8.71
C ALA A 131 -32.79 -2.18 -9.17
N GLU A 132 -32.99 -1.26 -8.22
CA GLU A 132 -33.07 0.18 -8.52
C GLU A 132 -31.72 0.71 -9.03
N TYR A 133 -30.58 0.13 -8.56
CA TYR A 133 -29.24 0.57 -8.94
C TYR A 133 -28.59 -0.38 -9.94
N LEU A 134 -28.13 -1.56 -9.51
CA LEU A 134 -27.48 -2.54 -10.37
C LEU A 134 -28.25 -3.87 -10.42
N GLY A 135 -28.81 -4.32 -9.30
CA GLY A 135 -29.48 -5.63 -9.18
C GLY A 135 -28.54 -6.81 -9.31
N ALA A 136 -27.26 -6.66 -8.95
CA ALA A 136 -26.26 -7.69 -9.22
C ALA A 136 -25.11 -7.69 -8.19
N LEU A 137 -24.33 -8.77 -8.21
CA LEU A 137 -23.10 -8.92 -7.43
C LEU A 137 -21.92 -8.36 -8.23
N PRO A 138 -21.35 -7.21 -7.85
CA PRO A 138 -20.17 -6.64 -8.49
C PRO A 138 -18.87 -7.27 -7.96
N GLY A 139 -17.77 -7.00 -8.65
CA GLY A 139 -16.40 -7.18 -8.11
C GLY A 139 -15.98 -5.94 -7.35
N LEU A 140 -15.50 -6.10 -6.10
CA LEU A 140 -15.00 -5.02 -5.25
C LEU A 140 -13.57 -5.27 -4.82
N LEU A 141 -12.70 -4.25 -4.93
CA LEU A 141 -11.35 -4.28 -4.37
C LEU A 141 -11.18 -3.03 -3.50
N ALA A 142 -11.17 -3.24 -2.18
CA ALA A 142 -11.09 -2.17 -1.19
C ALA A 142 -9.66 -2.02 -0.64
N GLY A 143 -9.20 -0.80 -0.49
CA GLY A 143 -7.89 -0.47 0.08
C GLY A 143 -7.96 0.62 1.13
N LEU A 144 -7.34 0.35 2.27
CA LEU A 144 -7.24 1.28 3.40
C LEU A 144 -6.07 2.24 3.20
N HIS A 145 -6.37 3.52 3.26
CA HIS A 145 -5.38 4.60 3.42
C HIS A 145 -5.55 5.28 4.76
N THR A 146 -4.45 5.66 5.34
CA THR A 146 -4.42 6.36 6.63
C THR A 146 -3.83 7.75 6.54
N TRP A 147 -3.42 8.19 5.35
CA TRP A 147 -2.72 9.47 5.13
C TRP A 147 -3.43 10.39 4.16
N GLY A 148 -3.26 11.69 4.36
CA GLY A 148 -3.58 12.73 3.41
C GLY A 148 -2.36 13.21 2.62
N GLN A 149 -2.53 14.23 1.81
CA GLN A 149 -1.47 14.80 0.97
C GLN A 149 -0.30 15.41 1.76
N GLN A 150 -0.56 15.85 2.99
CA GLN A 150 0.40 16.47 3.92
C GLN A 150 0.92 15.47 4.96
N GLU A 151 0.79 14.16 4.70
CA GLU A 151 1.18 13.06 5.60
C GLU A 151 0.48 13.12 6.99
N GLN A 152 -0.60 13.88 7.12
CA GLN A 152 -1.46 13.84 8.30
C GLN A 152 -2.37 12.61 8.28
N ILE A 153 -2.81 12.16 9.46
CA ILE A 153 -3.80 11.08 9.54
C ILE A 153 -5.08 11.47 8.81
N HIS A 154 -5.47 10.62 7.89
CA HIS A 154 -6.70 10.76 7.10
C HIS A 154 -7.20 9.37 6.70
N ILE A 155 -8.08 8.81 7.51
CA ILE A 155 -8.52 7.42 7.38
C ILE A 155 -9.64 7.33 6.35
N HIS A 156 -9.42 6.59 5.28
CA HIS A 156 -10.40 6.39 4.23
C HIS A 156 -10.16 5.09 3.46
N LEU A 157 -11.22 4.60 2.84
CA LEU A 157 -11.15 3.49 1.91
C LEU A 157 -11.23 4.00 0.48
N HIS A 158 -10.39 3.44 -0.37
CA HIS A 158 -10.55 3.46 -1.81
C HIS A 158 -11.17 2.13 -2.23
N VAL A 159 -12.27 2.16 -2.96
CA VAL A 159 -12.91 0.94 -3.46
C VAL A 159 -13.03 1.01 -4.96
N LEU A 160 -12.44 0.03 -5.64
CA LEU A 160 -12.66 -0.23 -7.05
C LEU A 160 -13.91 -1.12 -7.18
N ILE A 161 -14.81 -0.76 -8.07
CA ILE A 161 -16.09 -1.42 -8.26
C ILE A 161 -16.26 -1.69 -9.75
N THR A 162 -16.55 -2.93 -10.16
CA THR A 162 -16.89 -3.21 -11.56
C THR A 162 -18.16 -2.42 -11.98
N TRP A 163 -18.15 -1.89 -13.20
CA TRP A 163 -19.31 -1.22 -13.80
C TRP A 163 -20.28 -2.25 -14.35
N GLY A 164 -20.71 -3.16 -13.48
CA GLY A 164 -21.58 -4.29 -13.76
C GLY A 164 -21.37 -5.40 -12.76
N GLY A 165 -22.16 -6.45 -12.87
CA GLY A 165 -22.13 -7.60 -11.98
C GLY A 165 -22.98 -8.75 -12.51
N LEU A 166 -22.96 -9.89 -11.80
CA LEU A 166 -23.82 -11.02 -12.07
C LEU A 166 -25.12 -10.87 -11.27
N ASN A 167 -26.27 -10.91 -11.95
CA ASN A 167 -27.57 -10.98 -11.32
C ASN A 167 -27.85 -12.38 -10.72
N ALA A 168 -29.02 -12.59 -10.16
CA ALA A 168 -29.41 -13.87 -9.54
C ALA A 168 -29.44 -15.01 -10.56
N GLU A 169 -29.76 -14.73 -11.82
CA GLU A 169 -29.82 -15.67 -12.94
C GLU A 169 -28.43 -15.97 -13.53
N GLY A 170 -27.37 -15.39 -12.97
CA GLY A 170 -26.01 -15.55 -13.46
C GLY A 170 -25.70 -14.78 -14.75
N GLN A 171 -26.50 -13.78 -15.12
CA GLN A 171 -26.27 -12.94 -16.28
C GLN A 171 -25.51 -11.68 -15.89
N TRP A 172 -24.59 -11.24 -16.77
CA TRP A 172 -23.91 -9.97 -16.59
C TRP A 172 -24.83 -8.81 -16.91
N VAL A 173 -24.99 -7.91 -15.96
CA VAL A 173 -25.81 -6.70 -16.12
C VAL A 173 -24.98 -5.46 -15.81
N GLU A 174 -25.30 -4.37 -16.49
CA GLU A 174 -24.71 -3.06 -16.31
C GLU A 174 -25.71 -2.06 -15.72
N PRO A 175 -25.25 -0.99 -15.06
CA PRO A 175 -26.15 0.03 -14.52
C PRO A 175 -26.99 0.68 -15.62
N LYS A 176 -28.28 0.80 -15.37
CA LYS A 176 -29.22 1.49 -16.27
C LYS A 176 -29.05 3.01 -16.29
N ARG A 177 -28.41 3.55 -15.27
CA ARG A 177 -28.17 4.99 -15.05
C ARG A 177 -26.70 5.35 -15.29
N ARG A 178 -26.43 6.60 -15.61
CA ARG A 178 -25.05 7.13 -15.71
C ARG A 178 -24.28 7.12 -14.38
N CYS A 179 -24.95 7.00 -13.25
CA CYS A 179 -24.38 6.97 -11.92
C CYS A 179 -24.59 5.59 -11.30
N LEU A 180 -23.53 4.98 -10.80
CA LEU A 180 -23.59 3.65 -10.17
C LEU A 180 -24.43 3.68 -8.88
N LEU A 181 -24.24 4.69 -8.04
CA LEU A 181 -24.98 4.91 -6.79
C LEU A 181 -25.12 6.40 -6.47
N PRO A 182 -26.27 6.86 -5.95
CA PRO A 182 -26.41 8.23 -5.46
C PRO A 182 -25.53 8.49 -4.25
N ARG A 183 -24.66 9.50 -4.32
CA ARG A 183 -23.71 9.84 -3.26
C ARG A 183 -24.33 10.03 -1.87
N LYS A 184 -25.49 10.69 -1.80
CA LYS A 184 -26.18 10.97 -0.54
C LYS A 184 -26.66 9.68 0.13
N VAL A 185 -27.22 8.75 -0.64
CA VAL A 185 -27.70 7.44 -0.15
C VAL A 185 -26.53 6.60 0.34
N LEU A 186 -25.48 6.48 -0.47
CA LEU A 186 -24.25 5.77 -0.11
C LEU A 186 -23.63 6.33 1.19
N MET A 187 -23.51 7.65 1.28
CA MET A 187 -22.96 8.32 2.47
C MET A 187 -23.80 8.05 3.72
N ALA A 188 -25.12 8.21 3.64
CA ALA A 188 -26.00 8.04 4.79
C ALA A 188 -25.98 6.60 5.31
N LYS A 189 -26.03 5.61 4.40
CA LYS A 189 -26.04 4.19 4.75
C LYS A 189 -24.69 3.73 5.31
N PHE A 190 -23.57 4.12 4.67
CA PHE A 190 -22.22 3.84 5.17
C PHE A 190 -22.01 4.42 6.57
N ARG A 191 -22.33 5.70 6.76
CA ARG A 191 -22.25 6.37 8.07
C ARG A 191 -23.05 5.63 9.15
N GLY A 192 -24.31 5.29 8.83
CA GLY A 192 -25.21 4.59 9.74
C GLY A 192 -24.64 3.24 10.17
N LYS A 193 -24.22 2.41 9.22
CA LYS A 193 -23.64 1.08 9.50
C LYS A 193 -22.34 1.19 10.30
N PHE A 194 -21.42 2.05 9.90
CA PHE A 194 -20.14 2.16 10.58
C PHE A 194 -20.28 2.67 12.03
N LEU A 195 -21.16 3.65 12.26
CA LEU A 195 -21.45 4.12 13.61
C LEU A 195 -22.16 3.06 14.46
N ALA A 196 -23.04 2.27 13.87
CA ALA A 196 -23.69 1.15 14.56
C ALA A 196 -22.68 0.06 14.96
N ASP A 197 -21.78 -0.29 14.03
CA ASP A 197 -20.71 -1.26 14.32
C ASP A 197 -19.75 -0.77 15.41
N LEU A 198 -19.38 0.53 15.39
CA LEU A 198 -18.56 1.13 16.46
C LEU A 198 -19.27 1.08 17.83
N ARG A 199 -20.57 1.43 17.90
CA ARG A 199 -21.33 1.34 19.16
C ARG A 199 -21.37 -0.08 19.67
N LYS A 200 -21.73 -1.03 18.80
CA LYS A 200 -21.77 -2.45 19.16
C LYS A 200 -20.42 -2.98 19.67
N ALA A 201 -19.32 -2.55 19.05
CA ALA A 201 -17.97 -2.93 19.47
C ALA A 201 -17.57 -2.27 20.81
N LEU A 202 -17.97 -1.02 21.05
CA LEU A 202 -17.78 -0.32 22.34
C LEU A 202 -18.57 -0.99 23.46
N ASP A 203 -19.85 -1.29 23.23
CA ASP A 203 -20.74 -1.93 24.23
C ASP A 203 -20.24 -3.34 24.59
N LYS A 204 -19.56 -4.02 23.67
CA LYS A 204 -18.92 -5.32 23.92
C LYS A 204 -17.51 -5.25 24.50
N GLY A 205 -16.98 -4.06 24.79
CA GLY A 205 -15.61 -3.88 25.25
C GLY A 205 -14.52 -4.31 24.26
N GLN A 206 -14.83 -4.36 22.96
CA GLN A 206 -13.90 -4.77 21.90
C GLN A 206 -13.00 -3.63 21.40
N LEU A 207 -13.26 -2.40 21.87
CA LEU A 207 -12.47 -1.23 21.54
C LEU A 207 -11.89 -0.60 22.79
N VAL A 208 -10.62 -0.27 22.75
CA VAL A 208 -9.91 0.48 23.79
C VAL A 208 -10.25 1.95 23.65
N LEU A 209 -10.72 2.57 24.73
CA LEU A 209 -11.01 4.00 24.74
C LEU A 209 -9.70 4.81 24.84
N PRO A 210 -9.61 5.97 24.17
CA PRO A 210 -8.53 6.91 24.40
C PRO A 210 -8.50 7.33 25.88
N PRO A 211 -7.31 7.53 26.50
CA PRO A 211 -7.19 7.85 27.92
C PRO A 211 -7.92 9.13 28.36
N ASP A 212 -8.10 10.06 27.42
CA ASP A 212 -8.76 11.34 27.62
C ASP A 212 -10.28 11.32 27.39
N ARG A 213 -10.88 10.12 27.16
CA ARG A 213 -12.30 10.00 26.82
C ARG A 213 -12.99 8.88 27.57
N SER A 214 -14.13 9.20 28.15
CA SER A 214 -15.04 8.21 28.71
C SER A 214 -15.91 7.55 27.65
N LEU A 215 -16.55 6.43 28.00
CA LEU A 215 -17.52 5.76 27.14
C LEU A 215 -18.67 6.70 26.77
N ALA A 216 -19.23 7.43 27.75
CA ALA A 216 -20.33 8.38 27.52
C ALA A 216 -19.93 9.51 26.54
N GLN A 217 -18.71 10.06 26.67
CA GLN A 217 -18.19 11.07 25.76
C GLN A 217 -18.00 10.51 24.33
N THR A 218 -17.53 9.26 24.24
CA THR A 218 -17.37 8.60 22.93
C THR A 218 -18.72 8.32 22.28
N GLN A 219 -19.70 7.84 23.01
CA GLN A 219 -21.08 7.64 22.52
C GLN A 219 -21.73 8.97 22.07
N SER A 220 -21.55 10.04 22.87
CA SER A 220 -22.01 11.40 22.49
C SER A 220 -21.36 11.88 21.19
N LEU A 221 -20.05 11.65 21.02
CA LEU A 221 -19.35 11.93 19.76
C LEU A 221 -19.97 11.16 18.57
N LEU A 222 -20.20 9.84 18.72
CA LEU A 222 -20.81 9.03 17.66
C LEU A 222 -22.23 9.52 17.31
N ASN A 223 -23.02 9.98 18.29
CA ASN A 223 -24.33 10.57 18.06
C ASN A 223 -24.24 11.87 17.25
N ARG A 224 -23.30 12.75 17.60
CA ARG A 224 -23.04 13.98 16.83
C ARG A 224 -22.60 13.68 15.41
N LEU A 225 -21.67 12.73 15.22
CA LEU A 225 -21.18 12.33 13.88
C LEU A 225 -22.26 11.68 13.03
N GLY A 226 -23.29 11.11 13.63
CA GLY A 226 -24.46 10.60 12.92
C GLY A 226 -25.35 11.67 12.25
N ARG A 227 -25.20 12.94 12.65
CA ARG A 227 -25.99 14.07 12.15
C ARG A 227 -25.29 14.93 11.12
N VAL A 228 -23.98 14.74 10.92
CA VAL A 228 -23.19 15.52 9.95
C VAL A 228 -22.95 14.74 8.66
N ALA A 229 -22.69 15.45 7.57
CA ALA A 229 -22.35 14.83 6.31
C ALA A 229 -20.89 14.33 6.34
N TRP A 230 -20.68 13.09 5.84
CA TRP A 230 -19.35 12.53 5.68
C TRP A 230 -18.86 12.69 4.24
N ASN A 231 -17.54 12.70 4.06
CA ASN A 231 -16.97 12.81 2.73
C ASN A 231 -16.96 11.43 2.04
N VAL A 232 -17.88 11.28 1.12
CA VAL A 232 -17.96 10.11 0.24
C VAL A 232 -18.00 10.62 -1.20
N LYS A 233 -17.18 10.02 -2.07
CA LYS A 233 -17.16 10.32 -3.50
C LYS A 233 -17.25 9.03 -4.29
N ILE A 234 -17.99 9.07 -5.36
CA ILE A 234 -18.03 8.05 -6.40
C ILE A 234 -17.69 8.73 -7.71
N PHE A 235 -16.77 8.15 -8.45
CA PHE A 235 -16.26 8.74 -9.68
C PHE A 235 -16.87 8.02 -10.89
N ASP A 236 -16.93 8.71 -12.00
CA ASP A 236 -17.34 8.14 -13.27
C ASP A 236 -16.45 6.93 -13.64
N PRO A 237 -17.01 5.97 -14.39
CA PRO A 237 -16.28 4.77 -14.73
C PRO A 237 -15.09 5.08 -15.63
N TYR A 238 -13.96 4.49 -15.31
CA TYR A 238 -12.79 4.43 -16.18
C TYR A 238 -13.03 3.35 -17.25
N LYS A 239 -12.81 3.69 -18.52
CA LYS A 239 -13.09 2.80 -19.66
C LYS A 239 -12.31 1.47 -19.64
N HIS A 240 -11.16 1.40 -18.93
CA HIS A 240 -10.32 0.21 -18.89
C HIS A 240 -9.85 -0.11 -17.47
N GLY A 241 -10.21 -1.28 -16.94
CA GLY A 241 -9.83 -1.75 -15.61
C GLY A 241 -8.31 -1.79 -15.36
N ARG A 242 -7.49 -1.91 -16.39
CA ARG A 242 -6.02 -1.88 -16.30
C ARG A 242 -5.47 -0.52 -15.86
N GLY A 243 -6.04 0.58 -16.33
CA GLY A 243 -5.65 1.93 -15.89
C GLY A 243 -5.95 2.16 -14.42
N VAL A 244 -7.09 1.67 -13.96
CA VAL A 244 -7.51 1.76 -12.57
C VAL A 244 -6.66 0.86 -11.66
N ALA A 245 -6.29 -0.34 -12.09
CA ALA A 245 -5.37 -1.20 -11.35
C ALA A 245 -4.01 -0.53 -11.17
N THR A 246 -3.49 0.14 -12.20
CA THR A 246 -2.23 0.90 -12.11
C THR A 246 -2.35 2.08 -11.16
N TYR A 247 -3.46 2.80 -11.21
CA TYR A 247 -3.76 3.88 -10.28
C TYR A 247 -3.85 3.37 -8.84
N LEU A 248 -4.61 2.31 -8.60
CA LEU A 248 -4.75 1.70 -7.28
C LEU A 248 -3.46 1.09 -6.75
N ALA A 249 -2.62 0.51 -7.61
CA ALA A 249 -1.33 -0.03 -7.18
C ALA A 249 -0.43 1.06 -6.57
N ARG A 250 -0.50 2.28 -7.08
CA ARG A 250 0.21 3.44 -6.49
C ARG A 250 -0.30 3.75 -5.08
N TYR A 251 -1.61 3.64 -4.86
CA TYR A 251 -2.23 3.97 -3.58
C TYR A 251 -2.28 2.78 -2.62
N LEU A 252 -2.56 1.57 -3.11
CA LEU A 252 -2.79 0.40 -2.24
C LEU A 252 -1.51 -0.28 -1.76
N LYS A 253 -0.39 -0.14 -2.48
CA LYS A 253 0.90 -0.78 -2.18
C LYS A 253 2.06 0.21 -2.02
N GLY A 254 1.83 1.51 -2.19
CA GLY A 254 2.80 2.56 -1.89
C GLY A 254 2.85 2.87 -0.40
N GLY A 255 3.98 3.38 0.08
CA GLY A 255 4.03 4.09 1.36
C GLY A 255 3.34 5.46 1.27
N PRO A 256 3.14 6.14 2.41
CA PRO A 256 2.50 7.45 2.44
C PRO A 256 3.28 8.50 1.61
N LEU A 257 4.60 8.38 1.54
CA LEU A 257 5.47 9.31 0.85
C LEU A 257 6.43 8.59 -0.11
N SER A 258 6.55 9.10 -1.32
CA SER A 258 7.62 8.70 -2.26
C SER A 258 8.82 9.64 -2.13
N ASN A 259 10.04 9.12 -2.33
CA ASN A 259 11.25 9.94 -2.32
C ASN A 259 11.19 11.11 -3.31
N GLY A 260 10.51 10.95 -4.45
CA GLY A 260 10.34 12.01 -5.45
C GLY A 260 9.50 13.21 -4.98
N ARG A 261 8.86 13.13 -3.81
CA ARG A 261 8.18 14.28 -3.19
C ARG A 261 9.08 15.07 -2.26
N LEU A 262 10.22 14.53 -1.82
CA LEU A 262 11.17 15.21 -0.95
C LEU A 262 11.89 16.31 -1.75
N VAL A 263 12.03 17.47 -1.14
CA VAL A 263 12.77 18.62 -1.69
C VAL A 263 14.15 18.70 -1.03
N ASP A 264 14.17 18.90 0.27
CA ASP A 264 15.40 18.92 1.08
C ASP A 264 15.14 18.57 2.55
N CYS A 265 16.24 18.38 3.29
CA CYS A 265 16.26 18.27 4.75
C CYS A 265 17.42 19.13 5.25
N ARG A 266 17.13 20.31 5.83
CA ARG A 266 18.13 21.25 6.31
C ARG A 266 17.66 21.89 7.60
N ASP A 267 18.59 22.19 8.49
CA ASP A 267 18.33 22.87 9.78
C ASP A 267 17.24 22.20 10.61
N GLY A 268 17.19 20.86 10.60
CA GLY A 268 16.18 20.10 11.33
C GLY A 268 14.76 20.18 10.72
N VAL A 269 14.64 20.63 9.48
CA VAL A 269 13.36 20.76 8.75
C VAL A 269 13.36 19.94 7.47
N VAL A 270 12.37 19.07 7.32
CA VAL A 270 12.09 18.34 6.07
C VAL A 270 11.11 19.12 5.23
N ARG A 271 11.44 19.35 3.96
CA ARG A 271 10.56 19.97 2.98
C ARG A 271 10.15 18.97 1.92
N PHE A 272 8.85 18.92 1.63
CA PHE A 272 8.32 18.08 0.56
C PHE A 272 7.11 18.74 -0.10
N TRP A 273 6.89 18.43 -1.38
CA TRP A 273 5.75 18.96 -2.10
C TRP A 273 4.50 18.09 -1.92
N TYR A 274 3.33 18.71 -1.93
CA TYR A 274 2.02 18.10 -1.92
C TYR A 274 1.07 18.79 -2.90
N CYS A 275 -0.02 18.11 -3.28
CA CYS A 275 -1.09 18.72 -4.07
C CYS A 275 -2.18 19.23 -3.12
N ASP A 276 -2.44 20.54 -3.17
CA ASP A 276 -3.53 21.15 -2.42
C ASP A 276 -4.84 21.05 -3.22
N ASN A 277 -5.65 20.05 -2.91
CA ASN A 277 -6.92 19.80 -3.61
C ASN A 277 -8.00 20.88 -3.33
N ARG A 278 -7.75 21.83 -2.43
CA ARG A 278 -8.64 22.98 -2.17
C ARG A 278 -8.30 24.15 -3.09
N ASP A 279 -7.08 24.21 -3.58
CA ASP A 279 -6.58 25.20 -4.52
C ASP A 279 -6.32 24.45 -5.85
N GLN A 280 -7.36 24.43 -6.71
CA GLN A 280 -7.28 23.73 -7.97
C GLN A 280 -6.76 24.64 -9.06
N ASP A 281 -5.88 24.12 -9.91
CA ASP A 281 -5.51 24.76 -11.15
C ASP A 281 -6.67 24.65 -12.13
N GLU A 282 -7.19 25.79 -12.59
CA GLU A 282 -8.35 25.88 -13.49
C GLU A 282 -8.08 25.18 -14.84
N THR A 283 -6.82 25.09 -15.25
CA THR A 283 -6.43 24.52 -16.55
C THR A 283 -6.23 22.99 -16.49
N GLU A 284 -5.70 22.46 -15.38
CA GLU A 284 -5.39 21.02 -15.26
C GLU A 284 -6.40 20.23 -14.44
N GLY A 285 -7.33 20.89 -13.73
CA GLY A 285 -8.29 20.23 -12.83
C GLY A 285 -7.63 19.46 -11.68
N ARG A 286 -6.33 19.75 -11.41
CA ARG A 286 -5.53 19.13 -10.34
C ARG A 286 -5.24 20.15 -9.25
N GLY A 287 -5.09 19.65 -8.01
CA GLY A 287 -4.64 20.48 -6.90
C GLY A 287 -3.26 21.09 -7.18
N ARG A 288 -3.13 22.40 -6.89
CA ARG A 288 -1.87 23.13 -7.09
C ARG A 288 -0.75 22.55 -6.21
N ARG A 289 0.45 22.45 -6.75
CA ARG A 289 1.62 21.97 -5.99
C ARG A 289 2.09 23.04 -5.02
N LYS A 290 2.25 22.66 -3.76
CA LYS A 290 2.79 23.48 -2.67
C LYS A 290 3.86 22.71 -1.91
N ILE A 291 4.75 23.42 -1.23
CA ILE A 291 5.77 22.86 -0.36
C ILE A 291 5.29 22.93 1.08
N LEU A 292 5.38 21.82 1.79
CA LEU A 292 5.18 21.73 3.23
C LEU A 292 6.53 21.56 3.92
N SER A 293 6.77 22.38 4.95
CA SER A 293 7.94 22.32 5.81
C SER A 293 7.54 21.78 7.17
N LEU A 294 8.21 20.73 7.64
CA LEU A 294 7.95 20.13 8.95
C LEU A 294 9.26 19.94 9.71
N PRO A 295 9.29 20.21 11.03
CA PRO A 295 10.38 19.73 11.87
C PRO A 295 10.58 18.22 11.65
N VAL A 296 11.82 17.76 11.61
CA VAL A 296 12.15 16.34 11.37
C VAL A 296 11.40 15.42 12.31
N ALA A 297 11.30 15.76 13.60
CA ALA A 297 10.56 14.94 14.57
C ALA A 297 9.07 14.81 14.19
N THR A 298 8.42 15.90 13.76
CA THR A 298 7.02 15.88 13.29
C THR A 298 6.88 15.05 12.02
N PHE A 299 7.83 15.16 11.09
CA PHE A 299 7.84 14.37 9.87
C PHE A 299 7.96 12.87 10.17
N LEU A 300 8.91 12.46 11.01
CA LEU A 300 9.12 11.07 11.41
C LEU A 300 7.91 10.51 12.17
N ALA A 301 7.32 11.28 13.08
CA ALA A 301 6.11 10.90 13.80
C ALA A 301 4.96 10.60 12.81
N ARG A 302 4.70 11.51 11.86
CA ARG A 302 3.68 11.30 10.82
C ARG A 302 3.98 10.06 9.98
N LEU A 303 5.20 9.92 9.46
CA LEU A 303 5.61 8.79 8.64
C LEU A 303 5.37 7.45 9.36
N LEU A 304 5.82 7.33 10.61
CA LEU A 304 5.75 6.09 11.39
C LEU A 304 4.33 5.79 11.88
N GLU A 305 3.47 6.79 12.02
CA GLU A 305 2.07 6.58 12.38
C GLU A 305 1.29 5.80 11.31
N HIS A 306 1.72 5.88 10.06
CA HIS A 306 1.12 5.15 8.93
C HIS A 306 1.62 3.71 8.77
N VAL A 307 2.63 3.31 9.55
CA VAL A 307 3.07 1.91 9.56
C VAL A 307 1.92 1.04 10.10
N PRO A 308 1.41 0.08 9.31
CA PRO A 308 0.33 -0.76 9.77
C PRO A 308 0.83 -1.81 10.75
N PRO A 309 0.06 -2.12 11.82
CA PRO A 309 0.42 -3.17 12.74
C PRO A 309 0.46 -4.55 12.04
N PRO A 310 1.18 -5.53 12.62
CA PRO A 310 1.22 -6.89 12.10
C PRO A 310 -0.17 -7.49 11.92
N GLY A 311 -0.37 -8.25 10.84
CA GLY A 311 -1.64 -8.89 10.52
C GLY A 311 -2.72 -7.95 9.96
N LEU A 312 -2.51 -6.63 9.90
CA LEU A 312 -3.47 -5.73 9.27
C LEU A 312 -3.39 -5.85 7.73
N GLN A 313 -4.43 -6.41 7.14
CA GLN A 313 -4.63 -6.44 5.70
C GLN A 313 -5.20 -5.10 5.24
N THR A 314 -4.41 -4.33 4.49
CA THR A 314 -4.83 -3.02 3.97
C THR A 314 -5.52 -3.09 2.62
N VAL A 315 -5.53 -4.24 1.95
CA VAL A 315 -6.22 -4.45 0.67
C VAL A 315 -7.03 -5.74 0.76
N ARG A 316 -8.33 -5.64 0.48
CA ARG A 316 -9.26 -6.76 0.61
C ARG A 316 -10.19 -6.85 -0.62
N PRO A 317 -10.29 -8.05 -1.24
CA PRO A 317 -11.25 -8.29 -2.32
C PRO A 317 -12.60 -8.75 -1.75
N TYR A 318 -13.68 -8.32 -2.44
CA TYR A 318 -15.06 -8.71 -2.12
C TYR A 318 -15.88 -8.95 -3.41
N GLY A 319 -17.09 -9.45 -3.25
CA GLY A 319 -17.97 -9.74 -4.38
C GLY A 319 -17.29 -10.70 -5.36
N LEU A 320 -17.39 -10.47 -6.67
CA LEU A 320 -16.75 -11.33 -7.68
C LEU A 320 -15.23 -11.44 -7.56
N TYR A 321 -14.57 -10.49 -6.85
CA TYR A 321 -13.12 -10.55 -6.62
C TYR A 321 -12.72 -11.35 -5.40
N ALA A 322 -13.65 -11.77 -4.54
CA ALA A 322 -13.37 -12.68 -3.43
C ALA A 322 -12.88 -14.03 -3.97
N SER A 323 -11.97 -14.69 -3.22
CA SER A 323 -11.42 -15.98 -3.63
C SER A 323 -12.51 -17.07 -3.72
N SER A 324 -13.50 -17.04 -2.83
CA SER A 324 -14.66 -17.96 -2.84
C SER A 324 -15.59 -17.77 -4.03
N LYS A 325 -15.46 -16.67 -4.79
CA LYS A 325 -16.31 -16.37 -5.96
C LYS A 325 -15.60 -16.61 -7.30
N ARG A 326 -14.57 -17.47 -7.31
CA ARG A 326 -13.86 -17.85 -8.54
C ARG A 326 -14.79 -18.43 -9.61
N PRO A 327 -15.74 -19.34 -9.29
CA PRO A 327 -16.68 -19.88 -10.30
C PRO A 327 -17.56 -18.76 -10.92
N GLN A 328 -18.16 -17.89 -10.08
CA GLN A 328 -18.97 -16.79 -10.57
C GLN A 328 -18.16 -15.79 -11.42
N ARG A 329 -16.90 -15.54 -11.03
CA ARG A 329 -16.00 -14.70 -11.84
C ARG A 329 -15.69 -15.32 -13.20
N ALA A 330 -15.57 -16.65 -13.30
CA ALA A 330 -15.40 -17.34 -14.57
C ALA A 330 -16.62 -17.17 -15.48
N VAL A 331 -17.84 -17.27 -14.91
CA VAL A 331 -19.10 -16.98 -15.65
C VAL A 331 -19.11 -15.53 -16.14
N ALA A 332 -18.78 -14.56 -15.27
CA ALA A 332 -18.72 -13.15 -15.66
C ALA A 332 -17.72 -12.91 -16.80
N ARG A 333 -16.55 -13.57 -16.76
CA ARG A 333 -15.55 -13.50 -17.84
C ARG A 333 -16.11 -14.01 -19.17
N ALA A 334 -16.72 -15.18 -19.16
CA ALA A 334 -17.29 -15.77 -20.38
C ALA A 334 -18.33 -14.84 -21.02
N GLN A 335 -19.19 -14.21 -20.23
CA GLN A 335 -20.20 -13.28 -20.73
C GLN A 335 -19.60 -11.95 -21.22
N LEU A 336 -18.44 -11.56 -20.71
CA LEU A 336 -17.68 -10.42 -21.20
C LEU A 336 -16.76 -10.76 -22.40
N GLY A 337 -16.88 -11.97 -22.97
CA GLY A 337 -16.04 -12.41 -24.11
C GLY A 337 -14.58 -12.67 -23.73
N GLN A 338 -14.29 -12.92 -22.45
CA GLN A 338 -12.95 -13.17 -21.94
C GLN A 338 -12.76 -14.67 -21.65
N ALA A 339 -11.51 -15.13 -21.64
CA ALA A 339 -11.21 -16.49 -21.22
C ALA A 339 -11.69 -16.73 -19.77
N ALA A 340 -12.43 -17.81 -19.53
CA ALA A 340 -13.00 -18.16 -18.23
C ALA A 340 -11.93 -18.26 -17.14
N GLU A 341 -10.79 -18.88 -17.47
CA GLU A 341 -9.58 -18.86 -16.66
C GLU A 341 -8.56 -17.90 -17.27
N PRO A 342 -7.96 -17.02 -16.45
CA PRO A 342 -6.91 -16.16 -16.94
C PRO A 342 -5.72 -17.02 -17.36
N VAL A 343 -5.12 -16.69 -18.51
CA VAL A 343 -3.84 -17.30 -18.91
C VAL A 343 -2.83 -17.00 -17.81
N GLU A 344 -2.28 -18.03 -17.20
CA GLU A 344 -1.18 -17.87 -16.24
C GLU A 344 -0.03 -17.16 -16.95
N ARG A 345 0.26 -15.96 -16.53
CA ARG A 345 1.46 -15.27 -16.98
C ARG A 345 2.65 -15.81 -16.18
N PRO A 346 3.77 -16.13 -16.84
CA PRO A 346 4.97 -16.49 -16.11
C PRO A 346 5.30 -15.39 -15.12
N LYS A 347 5.62 -15.78 -13.89
CA LYS A 347 6.05 -14.83 -12.86
C LYS A 347 7.29 -14.13 -13.38
N LEU A 348 7.24 -12.82 -13.42
CA LEU A 348 8.40 -12.02 -13.82
C LEU A 348 9.60 -12.38 -12.94
N SER A 349 10.71 -12.68 -13.58
CA SER A 349 11.99 -12.84 -12.91
C SER A 349 12.39 -11.52 -12.21
N TRP A 350 13.35 -11.62 -11.31
CA TRP A 350 13.91 -10.44 -10.66
C TRP A 350 14.50 -9.46 -11.69
N GLN A 351 15.17 -9.96 -12.71
CA GLN A 351 15.80 -9.18 -13.77
C GLN A 351 14.75 -8.39 -14.57
N GLU A 352 13.68 -9.05 -15.02
CA GLU A 352 12.59 -8.40 -15.75
C GLU A 352 11.89 -7.32 -14.91
N LEU A 353 11.70 -7.56 -13.60
CA LEU A 353 11.15 -6.56 -12.68
C LEU A 353 12.06 -5.35 -12.52
N CYS A 354 13.36 -5.57 -12.40
CA CYS A 354 14.35 -4.48 -12.32
C CYS A 354 14.36 -3.67 -13.61
N GLN A 355 14.38 -4.32 -14.76
CA GLN A 355 14.33 -3.66 -16.07
C GLN A 355 13.07 -2.80 -16.24
N ARG A 356 11.88 -3.30 -15.84
CA ARG A 356 10.63 -2.52 -15.85
C ARG A 356 10.66 -1.27 -14.95
N LEU A 357 11.45 -1.32 -13.89
CA LEU A 357 11.60 -0.20 -12.95
C LEU A 357 12.77 0.72 -13.32
N GLY A 358 13.47 0.47 -14.43
CA GLY A 358 14.67 1.20 -14.80
C GLY A 358 15.81 1.03 -13.78
N LEU A 359 15.84 -0.11 -13.06
CA LEU A 359 16.90 -0.44 -12.12
C LEU A 359 17.96 -1.25 -12.87
N GLU A 360 19.06 -0.62 -13.17
CA GLU A 360 20.21 -1.29 -13.75
C GLU A 360 20.95 -2.08 -12.66
N ILE A 361 21.04 -3.40 -12.87
CA ILE A 361 21.90 -4.28 -12.07
C ILE A 361 22.96 -4.79 -13.01
N PRO A 362 24.21 -4.33 -12.87
CA PRO A 362 25.28 -4.78 -13.72
C PRO A 362 25.38 -6.32 -13.68
N GLN A 363 25.27 -6.97 -14.82
CA GLN A 363 25.44 -8.42 -14.98
C GLN A 363 26.84 -8.73 -15.51
N ALA A 364 27.48 -7.77 -16.12
CA ALA A 364 28.80 -7.88 -16.72
C ALA A 364 29.74 -6.81 -16.18
N CYS A 365 31.03 -7.12 -16.22
CA CYS A 365 32.07 -6.19 -15.83
C CYS A 365 32.11 -5.01 -16.83
N PRO A 366 32.08 -3.75 -16.37
CA PRO A 366 32.14 -2.58 -17.24
C PRO A 366 33.50 -2.41 -17.95
N VAL A 367 34.54 -3.13 -17.50
CA VAL A 367 35.88 -3.04 -18.05
C VAL A 367 36.13 -4.07 -19.15
N CYS A 368 35.80 -5.35 -18.88
CA CYS A 368 36.12 -6.45 -19.82
C CYS A 368 34.88 -7.17 -20.39
N GLY A 369 33.68 -6.82 -19.97
CA GLY A 369 32.46 -7.46 -20.43
C GLY A 369 32.17 -8.86 -19.85
N ALA A 370 33.10 -9.44 -19.07
CA ALA A 370 32.91 -10.76 -18.49
C ALA A 370 31.72 -10.78 -17.51
N PRO A 371 30.93 -11.86 -17.42
CA PRO A 371 29.88 -12.02 -16.45
C PRO A 371 30.41 -11.87 -15.01
N LEU A 372 29.69 -11.10 -14.17
CA LEU A 372 30.05 -10.94 -12.76
C LEU A 372 29.65 -12.21 -11.99
N VAL A 373 30.59 -12.77 -11.25
CA VAL A 373 30.40 -13.96 -10.41
C VAL A 373 29.94 -13.53 -9.00
N VAL A 374 28.92 -14.21 -8.50
CA VAL A 374 28.43 -14.02 -7.12
C VAL A 374 29.22 -14.93 -6.19
N HIS A 375 29.87 -14.35 -5.18
CA HIS A 375 30.64 -15.09 -4.17
C HIS A 375 30.63 -14.37 -2.82
N GLY A 376 31.16 -15.03 -1.77
CA GLY A 376 31.40 -14.42 -0.48
C GLY A 376 30.17 -13.78 0.15
N ARG A 377 29.26 -14.59 0.69
CA ARG A 377 28.08 -14.11 1.42
C ARG A 377 28.47 -13.64 2.83
N PHE A 378 27.80 -12.61 3.30
CA PHE A 378 27.92 -12.16 4.69
C PHE A 378 26.51 -12.00 5.31
N PRO A 379 26.33 -12.51 6.56
CA PRO A 379 25.02 -12.54 7.20
C PRO A 379 24.59 -11.16 7.72
N ARG A 380 23.30 -11.03 7.99
CA ARG A 380 22.72 -9.88 8.67
C ARG A 380 23.32 -9.75 10.09
N GLY A 381 23.58 -8.51 10.49
CA GLY A 381 24.09 -8.16 11.84
C GLY A 381 25.59 -8.37 12.04
N ARG A 382 26.33 -8.85 11.01
CA ARG A 382 27.79 -8.97 11.07
C ARG A 382 28.48 -7.60 10.98
N PHE A 383 27.90 -6.69 10.26
CA PHE A 383 28.44 -5.35 10.00
C PHE A 383 27.40 -4.29 10.40
N SER A 384 27.88 -3.12 10.76
CA SER A 384 27.05 -1.94 10.93
C SER A 384 26.61 -1.39 9.56
N ARG A 385 25.64 -0.48 9.55
CA ARG A 385 25.19 0.16 8.29
C ARG A 385 26.25 1.05 7.64
N HIS A 386 27.26 1.43 8.41
CA HIS A 386 28.36 2.30 7.95
C HIS A 386 29.59 1.50 7.47
N ASP A 387 29.58 0.20 7.69
CA ASP A 387 30.71 -0.64 7.31
C ASP A 387 30.74 -0.88 5.80
N HIS A 388 31.94 -0.94 5.28
CA HIS A 388 32.25 -1.32 3.91
C HIS A 388 33.07 -2.62 3.95
N PRO A 389 32.38 -3.79 4.03
CA PRO A 389 33.08 -5.06 4.12
C PRO A 389 34.03 -5.27 2.92
N SER A 390 35.19 -5.80 3.13
CA SER A 390 36.13 -6.16 2.06
C SER A 390 35.73 -7.48 1.41
N PRO A 391 35.95 -7.66 0.09
CA PRO A 391 35.66 -8.89 -0.59
C PRO A 391 36.56 -10.02 -0.13
N PRO A 392 36.08 -11.25 0.03
CA PRO A 392 36.93 -12.41 0.17
C PRO A 392 37.69 -12.67 -1.14
N PRO A 393 38.73 -13.49 -1.14
CA PRO A 393 39.42 -13.93 -2.34
C PRO A 393 38.39 -14.52 -3.32
N LEU A 394 38.61 -14.32 -4.62
CA LEU A 394 37.80 -14.98 -5.64
C LEU A 394 37.99 -16.50 -5.53
N PRO A 395 36.91 -17.31 -5.73
CA PRO A 395 37.05 -18.76 -5.77
C PRO A 395 37.98 -19.16 -6.94
N PRO A 396 38.66 -20.32 -6.83
CA PRO A 396 39.40 -20.89 -7.95
C PRO A 396 38.57 -20.99 -9.19
N ARG A 397 39.14 -20.81 -10.38
CA ARG A 397 38.40 -20.77 -11.65
C ARG A 397 37.65 -22.07 -11.99
N ASP A 398 38.01 -23.17 -11.34
CA ASP A 398 37.48 -24.52 -11.61
C ASP A 398 36.31 -24.93 -10.69
N GLU A 399 35.90 -24.11 -9.73
CA GLU A 399 34.72 -24.37 -8.92
C GLU A 399 33.47 -23.77 -9.59
N GLU A 400 32.50 -24.62 -9.97
CA GLU A 400 31.18 -24.16 -10.43
C GLU A 400 30.55 -23.28 -9.34
N PRO A 401 30.01 -22.10 -9.68
CA PRO A 401 29.38 -21.23 -8.68
C PRO A 401 28.19 -21.96 -8.04
N GLU A 402 28.20 -22.04 -6.74
CA GLU A 402 27.10 -22.62 -5.96
C GLU A 402 25.76 -21.99 -6.39
N PRO A 403 24.76 -22.77 -6.79
CA PRO A 403 23.48 -22.20 -7.22
C PRO A 403 22.89 -21.39 -6.09
N LEU A 404 22.41 -20.18 -6.41
CA LEU A 404 21.76 -19.29 -5.45
C LEU A 404 20.60 -20.05 -4.79
N ALA A 405 20.78 -20.47 -3.54
CA ALA A 405 19.72 -21.08 -2.76
C ALA A 405 18.48 -20.16 -2.79
N GLN A 406 17.37 -20.72 -3.20
CA GLN A 406 16.11 -20.01 -3.14
C GLN A 406 15.87 -19.57 -1.68
N PRO A 407 15.38 -18.35 -1.44
CA PRO A 407 15.03 -17.95 -0.08
C PRO A 407 13.99 -18.93 0.47
N PRO A 408 14.06 -19.29 1.76
CA PRO A 408 13.12 -20.23 2.36
C PRO A 408 11.67 -19.77 2.13
N PRO A 409 10.73 -20.70 1.98
CA PRO A 409 9.32 -20.36 1.82
C PRO A 409 8.86 -19.55 3.04
N ARG A 410 8.22 -18.42 2.80
CA ARG A 410 7.68 -17.57 3.87
C ARG A 410 6.63 -18.37 4.62
N GLN A 411 6.84 -18.56 5.91
CA GLN A 411 5.78 -18.94 6.81
C GLN A 411 4.66 -17.89 6.71
N ALA A 412 3.46 -18.35 6.37
CA ALA A 412 2.27 -17.51 6.32
C ALA A 412 1.96 -17.05 7.76
N ALA A 413 2.04 -15.74 8.00
CA ALA A 413 1.53 -15.09 9.19
C ALA A 413 0.36 -14.18 8.79
#